data_a549d53302a2a5ad0878cf6602d451a1
#
_entry.id   a549d53302a2a5ad0878cf6602d451a1
#
_cell.length_a   1.000
_cell.length_b   1.000
_cell.length_c   1.000
_cell.angle_alpha   90.00
_cell.angle_beta   90.00
_cell.angle_gamma   90.00
#
_symmetry.space_group_name_H-M   'P 1'
#
loop_
_entity.id
_entity.type
_entity.pdbx_description
1 polymer ?
#
loop_
_entity_poly.entity_id
_entity_poly.type
_entity_poly.pdbx_seq_one_letter_code
_entity_poly.pdbx_strand_id
1 'polypeptide(L)'
;MSDSIKHECGIALIRLLKPIDYYKKKYGTKLFALNKMFLMMQKQVNRGQDGAGLVSLKLDVDPGEKYINRIRSVQKNSIENIFQTVEQTYFDLKKKNPEKINDTKWFKENYNYTGELYLGHLRYGTYGKNNIERCHPVLRENNWKTKNLVVAGNFNMTNVDELFQQLINLGQAPKEKTDTITILEKIGHFTDEENTRLYQKYKKQGLGKIKISKLISQNIDIKKILKESSKKWDGGYVIAGMMGHGDAFVLRDPNGIRPAYFYKDDEIVVVASERPVIKTAFGVPITQIKEIKRGSALIIKKTGKIIEEQIIKPKRKKSCSFERIYFSRGNDIDIYKERKKLGRKLSPRILNSINEDFQNTVFSFIPNTAEIAFYGMVEEITRSLNKYKHQMVKKTPKQKHSSIFNQTLRIEKIAIKDAKLRTFITADEHRENLVGHVYDTTYGLIKDNDNLVIID
;
A
#
# COMPACT_ATOMS: atom_id res chain seq x y z
N MET A 1 -7.82 26.49 -5.90
CA MET A 1 -7.06 25.47 -6.65
C MET A 1 -6.66 24.40 -5.64
N SER A 2 -7.20 23.18 -5.78
CA SER A 2 -6.75 22.06 -4.95
C SER A 2 -5.36 21.66 -5.41
N ASP A 3 -4.43 21.53 -4.47
CA ASP A 3 -3.10 20.97 -4.76
C ASP A 3 -3.23 19.63 -5.48
N SER A 4 -2.49 19.45 -6.56
CA SER A 4 -2.48 18.20 -7.31
C SER A 4 -2.02 17.08 -6.38
N ILE A 5 -2.86 16.06 -6.19
CA ILE A 5 -2.56 14.88 -5.36
C ILE A 5 -1.44 14.12 -6.04
N LYS A 6 -0.31 14.02 -5.35
CA LYS A 6 0.88 13.34 -5.85
C LYS A 6 1.08 12.03 -5.05
N HIS A 7 1.00 10.88 -5.75
CA HIS A 7 1.47 9.56 -5.36
C HIS A 7 0.90 8.94 -4.06
N GLU A 8 -0.05 8.04 -4.21
CA GLU A 8 -0.56 7.18 -3.13
C GLU A 8 -0.51 5.72 -3.57
N CYS A 9 0.69 5.17 -3.62
CA CYS A 9 0.93 3.80 -4.05
C CYS A 9 0.65 2.77 -2.95
N GLY A 10 0.45 1.50 -3.32
CA GLY A 10 0.38 0.36 -2.40
C GLY A 10 1.64 -0.49 -2.47
N ILE A 11 2.15 -0.92 -1.31
CA ILE A 11 3.23 -1.91 -1.22
C ILE A 11 2.74 -3.18 -0.54
N ALA A 12 3.29 -4.31 -0.96
CA ALA A 12 3.12 -5.62 -0.33
C ALA A 12 4.45 -6.38 -0.36
N LEU A 13 4.92 -6.86 0.78
CA LEU A 13 6.13 -7.68 0.88
C LEU A 13 5.81 -8.95 1.64
N ILE A 14 6.27 -10.09 1.15
CA ILE A 14 6.18 -11.40 1.82
C ILE A 14 7.56 -12.02 1.85
N ARG A 15 8.01 -12.45 3.04
CA ARG A 15 9.18 -13.29 3.27
C ARG A 15 8.76 -14.61 3.89
N LEU A 16 9.00 -15.71 3.20
CA LEU A 16 8.79 -17.07 3.69
C LEU A 16 9.99 -17.48 4.56
N LEU A 17 9.76 -17.83 5.81
CA LEU A 17 10.82 -18.20 6.77
C LEU A 17 11.16 -19.69 6.76
N LYS A 18 10.31 -20.52 6.16
CA LYS A 18 10.52 -21.95 5.96
C LYS A 18 10.81 -22.25 4.49
N PRO A 19 11.35 -23.42 4.15
CA PRO A 19 11.50 -23.87 2.76
C PRO A 19 10.14 -23.98 2.04
N ILE A 20 10.12 -23.82 0.72
CA ILE A 20 8.89 -23.90 -0.09
C ILE A 20 8.13 -25.23 0.14
N ASP A 21 8.85 -26.32 0.32
CA ASP A 21 8.26 -27.63 0.59
C ASP A 21 7.40 -27.68 1.87
N TYR A 22 7.76 -26.91 2.88
CA TYR A 22 6.94 -26.75 4.09
C TYR A 22 5.54 -26.21 3.76
N TYR A 23 5.46 -25.16 2.92
CA TYR A 23 4.17 -24.57 2.53
C TYR A 23 3.36 -25.51 1.63
N LYS A 24 4.03 -26.27 0.76
CA LYS A 24 3.39 -27.34 -0.03
C LYS A 24 2.72 -28.37 0.89
N LYS A 25 3.42 -28.83 1.92
CA LYS A 25 2.89 -29.81 2.88
C LYS A 25 1.75 -29.25 3.74
N LYS A 26 1.93 -28.05 4.26
CA LYS A 26 0.97 -27.43 5.20
C LYS A 26 -0.26 -26.84 4.51
N TYR A 27 -0.09 -26.19 3.37
CA TYR A 27 -1.14 -25.43 2.68
C TYR A 27 -1.55 -26.03 1.32
N GLY A 28 -1.02 -27.19 0.96
CA GLY A 28 -1.35 -27.89 -0.28
C GLY A 28 -0.77 -27.28 -1.57
N THR A 29 0.04 -26.21 -1.47
CA THR A 29 0.55 -25.52 -2.66
C THR A 29 1.96 -24.97 -2.50
N LYS A 30 2.77 -25.10 -3.56
CA LYS A 30 4.09 -24.48 -3.67
C LYS A 30 4.00 -22.97 -3.99
N LEU A 31 2.83 -22.52 -4.42
CA LEU A 31 2.55 -21.14 -4.81
C LEU A 31 1.95 -20.32 -3.66
N PHE A 32 2.06 -20.78 -2.42
CA PHE A 32 1.47 -20.14 -1.24
C PHE A 32 1.73 -18.63 -1.19
N ALA A 33 2.99 -18.21 -1.25
CA ALA A 33 3.33 -16.78 -1.18
C ALA A 33 2.81 -16.01 -2.38
N LEU A 34 2.85 -16.60 -3.58
CA LEU A 34 2.34 -15.97 -4.80
C LEU A 34 0.82 -15.76 -4.73
N ASN A 35 0.06 -16.77 -4.28
CA ASN A 35 -1.39 -16.68 -4.08
C ASN A 35 -1.74 -15.62 -3.02
N LYS A 36 -0.98 -15.57 -1.92
CA LYS A 36 -1.14 -14.54 -0.89
C LYS A 36 -0.79 -13.14 -1.40
N MET A 37 0.25 -13.02 -2.22
CA MET A 37 0.64 -11.76 -2.86
C MET A 37 -0.46 -11.24 -3.80
N PHE A 38 -1.03 -12.10 -4.63
CA PHE A 38 -2.18 -11.75 -5.47
C PHE A 38 -3.32 -11.17 -4.62
N LEU A 39 -3.71 -11.88 -3.56
CA LEU A 39 -4.78 -11.42 -2.67
C LEU A 39 -4.43 -10.09 -1.98
N MET A 40 -3.18 -9.90 -1.54
CA MET A 40 -2.73 -8.64 -0.94
C MET A 40 -2.80 -7.49 -1.93
N MET A 41 -2.38 -7.69 -3.17
CA MET A 41 -2.44 -6.67 -4.22
C MET A 41 -3.90 -6.33 -4.57
N GLN A 42 -4.76 -7.34 -4.76
CA GLN A 42 -6.20 -7.15 -4.98
C GLN A 42 -6.89 -6.38 -3.84
N LYS A 43 -6.50 -6.65 -2.59
CA LYS A 43 -7.07 -5.95 -1.43
C LYS A 43 -6.53 -4.52 -1.28
N GLN A 44 -5.52 -4.12 -2.03
CA GLN A 44 -4.97 -2.76 -2.07
C GLN A 44 -5.23 -2.03 -3.39
N VAL A 45 -6.08 -2.54 -4.27
CA VAL A 45 -6.39 -1.91 -5.58
C VAL A 45 -6.89 -0.47 -5.44
N ASN A 46 -7.51 -0.14 -4.28
CA ASN A 46 -7.91 1.23 -3.95
C ASN A 46 -6.74 2.23 -3.90
N ARG A 47 -5.50 1.76 -3.76
CA ARG A 47 -4.30 2.60 -3.65
C ARG A 47 -3.62 2.87 -4.99
N GLY A 48 -3.83 2.01 -6.00
CA GLY A 48 -3.22 2.20 -7.31
C GLY A 48 -3.88 1.33 -8.37
N GLN A 49 -4.33 1.97 -9.45
CA GLN A 49 -5.02 1.34 -10.58
C GLN A 49 -4.31 1.58 -11.92
N ASP A 50 -3.25 2.44 -11.93
CA ASP A 50 -2.57 2.88 -13.14
C ASP A 50 -1.37 2.00 -13.51
N GLY A 51 -1.11 0.99 -12.72
CA GLY A 51 -0.07 0.01 -12.95
C GLY A 51 0.20 -0.85 -11.73
N ALA A 52 0.83 -1.98 -11.98
CA ALA A 52 1.26 -2.91 -10.94
C ALA A 52 2.61 -3.52 -11.29
N GLY A 53 3.29 -4.03 -10.28
CA GLY A 53 4.52 -4.78 -10.48
C GLY A 53 4.75 -5.78 -9.37
N LEU A 54 5.46 -6.84 -9.73
CA LEU A 54 5.81 -7.96 -8.85
C LEU A 54 7.26 -8.33 -9.08
N VAL A 55 7.98 -8.56 -7.99
CA VAL A 55 9.29 -9.21 -7.99
C VAL A 55 9.24 -10.42 -7.07
N SER A 56 9.83 -11.52 -7.52
CA SER A 56 10.16 -12.68 -6.71
C SER A 56 11.68 -12.86 -6.64
N LEU A 57 12.19 -13.29 -5.49
CA LEU A 57 13.59 -13.57 -5.26
C LEU A 57 13.75 -14.96 -4.65
N LYS A 58 14.55 -15.80 -5.32
CA LYS A 58 14.93 -17.15 -4.90
C LYS A 58 16.17 -17.07 -4.02
N LEU A 59 16.12 -17.65 -2.84
CA LEU A 59 17.31 -17.81 -1.99
C LEU A 59 18.05 -19.10 -2.35
N ASP A 60 19.35 -19.08 -2.10
CA ASP A 60 20.20 -20.29 -2.16
C ASP A 60 20.08 -21.06 -3.49
N VAL A 61 20.13 -20.34 -4.60
CA VAL A 61 20.26 -20.91 -5.94
C VAL A 61 21.70 -20.81 -6.44
N ASP A 62 22.09 -21.77 -7.29
CA ASP A 62 23.44 -21.87 -7.82
C ASP A 62 23.80 -20.71 -8.77
N PRO A 63 25.09 -20.41 -8.95
CA PRO A 63 25.54 -19.48 -9.98
C PRO A 63 25.09 -19.94 -11.37
N GLY A 64 24.58 -19.00 -12.17
CA GLY A 64 23.98 -19.28 -13.48
C GLY A 64 22.46 -19.32 -13.46
N GLU A 65 21.84 -19.53 -12.30
CA GLU A 65 20.41 -19.52 -12.16
C GLU A 65 19.86 -18.10 -11.93
N LYS A 66 18.77 -17.79 -12.63
CA LYS A 66 18.05 -16.52 -12.45
C LYS A 66 17.29 -16.50 -11.13
N TYR A 67 17.73 -15.65 -10.20
CA TYR A 67 17.18 -15.60 -8.84
C TYR A 67 16.29 -14.39 -8.56
N ILE A 68 16.32 -13.33 -9.39
CA ILE A 68 15.41 -12.19 -9.35
C ILE A 68 14.55 -12.21 -10.61
N ASN A 69 13.23 -12.26 -10.45
CA ASN A 69 12.29 -12.21 -11.56
C ASN A 69 11.32 -11.06 -11.32
N ARG A 70 11.22 -10.16 -12.30
CA ARG A 70 10.39 -8.96 -12.26
C ARG A 70 9.40 -8.98 -13.40
N ILE A 71 8.13 -8.64 -13.09
CA ILE A 71 7.08 -8.39 -14.06
C ILE A 71 6.32 -7.11 -13.67
N ARG A 72 5.98 -6.28 -14.64
CA ARG A 72 5.27 -5.03 -14.47
C ARG A 72 4.20 -4.88 -15.55
N SER A 73 3.11 -4.19 -15.24
CA SER A 73 2.07 -3.84 -16.21
C SER A 73 1.55 -2.44 -15.91
N VAL A 74 1.29 -1.66 -16.95
CA VAL A 74 0.60 -0.35 -16.92
C VAL A 74 -0.69 -0.38 -17.73
N GLN A 75 -1.13 -1.57 -18.11
CA GLN A 75 -2.40 -1.79 -18.79
C GLN A 75 -3.57 -1.73 -17.81
N LYS A 76 -4.77 -1.51 -18.34
CA LYS A 76 -6.01 -1.67 -17.58
C LYS A 76 -6.05 -3.07 -16.95
N ASN A 77 -6.44 -3.17 -15.67
CA ASN A 77 -6.40 -4.41 -14.89
C ASN A 77 -4.99 -5.00 -14.74
N SER A 78 -4.02 -4.14 -14.43
CA SER A 78 -2.59 -4.47 -14.37
C SER A 78 -2.25 -5.65 -13.45
N ILE A 79 -2.99 -5.83 -12.34
CA ILE A 79 -2.80 -6.95 -11.40
C ILE A 79 -3.16 -8.27 -12.11
N GLU A 80 -4.35 -8.32 -12.70
CA GLU A 80 -4.85 -9.50 -13.42
C GLU A 80 -3.90 -9.87 -14.56
N ASN A 81 -3.46 -8.91 -15.34
CA ASN A 81 -2.50 -9.13 -16.44
C ASN A 81 -1.19 -9.75 -15.96
N ILE A 82 -0.64 -9.25 -14.82
CA ILE A 82 0.56 -9.81 -14.23
C ILE A 82 0.32 -11.27 -13.81
N PHE A 83 -0.75 -11.53 -13.07
CA PHE A 83 -0.97 -12.87 -12.52
C PHE A 83 -1.43 -13.88 -13.58
N GLN A 84 -2.14 -13.47 -14.63
CA GLN A 84 -2.39 -14.29 -15.82
C GLN A 84 -1.10 -14.72 -16.52
N THR A 85 -0.14 -13.79 -16.71
CA THR A 85 1.16 -14.11 -17.29
C THR A 85 1.94 -15.09 -16.41
N VAL A 86 1.92 -14.85 -15.09
CA VAL A 86 2.58 -15.70 -14.09
C VAL A 86 1.96 -17.11 -14.10
N GLU A 87 0.64 -17.20 -14.13
CA GLU A 87 -0.11 -18.46 -14.16
C GLU A 87 0.11 -19.22 -15.49
N GLN A 88 0.09 -18.52 -16.61
CA GLN A 88 0.39 -19.13 -17.93
C GLN A 88 1.78 -19.74 -17.95
N THR A 89 2.78 -19.02 -17.41
CA THR A 89 4.15 -19.55 -17.28
C THR A 89 4.19 -20.83 -16.43
N TYR A 90 3.36 -20.94 -15.39
CA TYR A 90 3.26 -22.15 -14.58
C TYR A 90 2.62 -23.31 -15.38
N PHE A 91 1.53 -23.05 -16.11
CA PHE A 91 0.87 -24.09 -16.91
C PHE A 91 1.77 -24.59 -18.05
N ASP A 92 2.51 -23.70 -18.69
CA ASP A 92 3.46 -24.07 -19.75
C ASP A 92 4.59 -24.96 -19.20
N LEU A 93 5.13 -24.60 -18.03
CA LEU A 93 6.14 -25.40 -17.35
C LEU A 93 5.60 -26.78 -16.96
N LYS A 94 4.38 -26.83 -16.42
CA LYS A 94 3.69 -28.07 -16.02
C LYS A 94 3.41 -28.97 -17.24
N LYS A 95 2.97 -28.38 -18.35
CA LYS A 95 2.71 -29.12 -19.60
C LYS A 95 3.99 -29.74 -20.17
N LYS A 96 5.12 -29.01 -20.11
CA LYS A 96 6.41 -29.47 -20.60
C LYS A 96 7.08 -30.54 -19.70
N ASN A 97 6.79 -30.47 -18.38
CA ASN A 97 7.49 -31.31 -17.38
C ASN A 97 6.48 -31.87 -16.33
N PRO A 98 5.49 -32.69 -16.74
CA PRO A 98 4.41 -33.13 -15.84
C PRO A 98 4.89 -33.94 -14.64
N GLU A 99 5.94 -34.73 -14.80
CA GLU A 99 6.49 -35.56 -13.72
C GLU A 99 7.34 -34.77 -12.73
N LYS A 100 8.16 -33.81 -13.25
CA LYS A 100 9.09 -33.01 -12.44
C LYS A 100 8.44 -31.88 -11.69
N ILE A 101 7.25 -31.43 -12.14
CA ILE A 101 6.57 -30.27 -11.55
C ILE A 101 6.29 -30.45 -10.04
N ASN A 102 6.19 -31.68 -9.55
CA ASN A 102 5.94 -31.97 -8.13
C ASN A 102 7.21 -31.97 -7.26
N ASP A 103 8.38 -32.04 -7.86
CA ASP A 103 9.65 -31.83 -7.14
C ASP A 103 9.80 -30.35 -6.79
N THR A 104 9.89 -30.04 -5.53
CA THR A 104 9.90 -28.65 -5.04
C THR A 104 11.25 -27.97 -5.35
N LYS A 105 12.38 -28.73 -5.33
CA LYS A 105 13.70 -28.20 -5.67
C LYS A 105 13.75 -27.87 -7.16
N TRP A 106 13.43 -28.83 -8.01
CA TRP A 106 13.37 -28.63 -9.46
C TRP A 106 12.42 -27.48 -9.83
N PHE A 107 11.25 -27.43 -9.20
CA PHE A 107 10.28 -26.37 -9.41
C PHE A 107 10.85 -24.99 -9.08
N LYS A 108 11.54 -24.86 -7.93
CA LYS A 108 12.19 -23.62 -7.53
C LYS A 108 13.23 -23.16 -8.55
N GLU A 109 14.02 -24.06 -9.09
CA GLU A 109 15.05 -23.75 -10.08
C GLU A 109 14.43 -23.29 -11.40
N ASN A 110 13.39 -23.98 -11.88
CA ASN A 110 12.85 -23.84 -13.24
C ASN A 110 11.65 -22.89 -13.37
N TYR A 111 10.90 -22.62 -12.30
CA TYR A 111 9.78 -21.66 -12.34
C TYR A 111 10.23 -20.26 -11.95
N ASN A 112 10.06 -19.29 -12.86
CA ASN A 112 10.58 -17.94 -12.67
C ASN A 112 9.98 -17.21 -11.47
N TYR A 113 8.69 -17.33 -11.24
CA TYR A 113 7.97 -16.54 -10.23
C TYR A 113 7.82 -17.22 -8.87
N THR A 114 8.66 -18.21 -8.57
CA THR A 114 8.79 -18.76 -7.21
C THR A 114 9.94 -18.12 -6.46
N GLY A 115 9.98 -18.32 -5.15
CA GLY A 115 11.04 -17.82 -4.27
C GLY A 115 10.58 -17.74 -2.82
N GLU A 116 11.43 -17.22 -1.97
CA GLU A 116 11.15 -17.03 -0.55
C GLU A 116 10.91 -15.56 -0.19
N LEU A 117 11.11 -14.64 -1.15
CA LEU A 117 10.90 -13.20 -0.93
C LEU A 117 10.16 -12.59 -2.12
N TYR A 118 9.12 -11.83 -1.84
CA TYR A 118 8.26 -11.20 -2.84
C TYR A 118 8.02 -9.73 -2.49
N LEU A 119 8.01 -8.88 -3.52
CA LEU A 119 7.66 -7.46 -3.42
C LEU A 119 6.66 -7.10 -4.51
N GLY A 120 5.45 -6.75 -4.10
CA GLY A 120 4.37 -6.25 -4.94
C GLY A 120 4.20 -4.74 -4.78
N HIS A 121 3.82 -4.08 -5.85
CA HIS A 121 3.55 -2.65 -5.88
C HIS A 121 2.33 -2.34 -6.73
N LEU A 122 1.54 -1.37 -6.27
CA LEU A 122 0.40 -0.80 -6.98
C LEU A 122 0.66 0.67 -7.22
N ARG A 123 0.67 1.07 -8.47
CA ARG A 123 0.96 2.44 -8.89
C ARG A 123 -0.31 3.26 -8.98
N TYR A 124 -0.21 4.46 -8.42
CA TYR A 124 -1.11 5.55 -8.64
C TYR A 124 -0.37 6.64 -9.41
N GLY A 125 -0.73 6.85 -10.66
CA GLY A 125 -0.01 7.74 -11.58
C GLY A 125 -0.66 9.12 -11.65
N THR A 126 -0.18 10.07 -10.86
CA THR A 126 -0.66 11.46 -10.89
C THR A 126 0.21 12.36 -11.76
N TYR A 127 1.33 11.88 -12.27
CA TYR A 127 2.27 12.69 -13.04
C TYR A 127 2.85 11.93 -14.25
N GLY A 128 2.69 12.50 -15.43
CA GLY A 128 3.27 12.02 -16.69
C GLY A 128 2.53 10.84 -17.31
N LYS A 129 2.84 10.56 -18.60
CA LYS A 129 2.29 9.42 -19.34
C LYS A 129 2.51 8.11 -18.58
N ASN A 130 1.56 7.20 -18.68
CA ASN A 130 1.60 5.88 -18.05
C ASN A 130 2.74 5.05 -18.66
N ASN A 131 3.96 5.23 -18.14
CA ASN A 131 5.19 4.60 -18.64
C ASN A 131 5.59 3.44 -17.73
N ILE A 132 5.91 2.29 -18.33
CA ILE A 132 6.38 1.08 -17.65
C ILE A 132 7.69 1.32 -16.88
N GLU A 133 8.56 2.22 -17.35
CA GLU A 133 9.84 2.50 -16.70
C GLU A 133 9.68 3.15 -15.31
N ARG A 134 8.56 3.85 -15.10
CA ARG A 134 8.19 4.46 -13.81
C ARG A 134 7.34 3.54 -12.93
N CYS A 135 7.04 2.31 -13.40
CA CYS A 135 6.29 1.33 -12.63
C CYS A 135 7.22 0.55 -11.72
N HIS A 136 6.99 0.62 -10.41
CA HIS A 136 7.73 -0.17 -9.44
C HIS A 136 7.31 -1.66 -9.50
N PRO A 137 8.14 -2.57 -8.99
CA PRO A 137 9.50 -2.39 -8.45
C PRO A 137 10.53 -2.06 -9.52
N VAL A 138 11.48 -1.20 -9.15
CA VAL A 138 12.67 -0.89 -9.96
C VAL A 138 13.86 -1.75 -9.50
N LEU A 139 14.76 -2.08 -10.43
CA LEU A 139 15.86 -3.00 -10.20
C LEU A 139 17.18 -2.37 -10.64
N ARG A 140 18.16 -2.39 -9.75
CA ARG A 140 19.56 -2.11 -10.02
C ARG A 140 20.32 -3.44 -10.05
N GLU A 141 20.85 -3.81 -11.20
CA GLU A 141 21.53 -5.09 -11.45
C GLU A 141 23.05 -4.99 -11.32
N ASN A 142 23.65 -6.04 -10.78
CA ASN A 142 25.09 -6.20 -10.66
C ASN A 142 25.43 -7.70 -10.61
N ASN A 143 26.64 -8.08 -11.02
CA ASN A 143 27.13 -9.47 -10.93
C ASN A 143 27.35 -9.95 -9.49
N TRP A 144 27.44 -9.04 -8.52
CA TRP A 144 27.54 -9.38 -7.10
C TRP A 144 26.15 -9.39 -6.46
N LYS A 145 25.70 -10.53 -5.94
CA LYS A 145 24.36 -10.65 -5.28
C LYS A 145 24.11 -9.57 -4.24
N THR A 146 25.14 -9.17 -3.47
CA THR A 146 25.04 -8.15 -2.41
C THR A 146 24.88 -6.71 -2.94
N LYS A 147 25.14 -6.48 -4.24
CA LYS A 147 24.97 -5.18 -4.90
C LYS A 147 23.69 -5.08 -5.73
N ASN A 148 22.98 -6.20 -5.96
CA ASN A 148 21.67 -6.15 -6.58
C ASN A 148 20.64 -5.57 -5.60
N LEU A 149 19.85 -4.62 -6.08
CA LEU A 149 18.87 -3.91 -5.27
C LEU A 149 17.56 -3.76 -6.03
N VAL A 150 16.48 -4.22 -5.44
CA VAL A 150 15.09 -3.97 -5.87
C VAL A 150 14.48 -2.96 -4.93
N VAL A 151 13.82 -1.93 -5.46
CA VAL A 151 13.12 -0.91 -4.65
C VAL A 151 11.70 -0.72 -5.17
N ALA A 152 10.77 -0.63 -4.23
CA ALA A 152 9.41 -0.15 -4.47
C ALA A 152 8.95 0.70 -3.29
N GLY A 153 8.00 1.59 -3.50
CA GLY A 153 7.52 2.37 -2.37
C GLY A 153 6.31 3.24 -2.68
N ASN A 154 5.71 3.70 -1.61
CA ASN A 154 4.75 4.79 -1.59
C ASN A 154 5.48 6.03 -1.07
N PHE A 155 5.95 6.87 -1.97
CA PHE A 155 6.74 8.03 -1.60
C PHE A 155 6.51 9.23 -2.53
N ASN A 156 6.68 10.41 -1.95
CA ASN A 156 6.76 11.68 -2.65
C ASN A 156 7.83 12.52 -1.96
N MET A 157 8.95 12.73 -2.64
CA MET A 157 10.04 13.55 -2.15
C MET A 157 9.80 15.00 -2.55
N THR A 158 9.93 15.92 -1.59
CA THR A 158 9.74 17.36 -1.84
C THR A 158 10.97 18.02 -2.44
N ASN A 159 12.14 17.40 -2.28
CA ASN A 159 13.44 17.95 -2.66
C ASN A 159 14.20 17.05 -3.66
N VAL A 160 13.51 16.49 -4.66
CA VAL A 160 14.08 15.61 -5.68
C VAL A 160 15.28 16.26 -6.38
N ASP A 161 15.18 17.54 -6.72
CA ASP A 161 16.24 18.28 -7.42
C ASP A 161 17.53 18.36 -6.60
N GLU A 162 17.42 18.65 -5.31
CA GLU A 162 18.55 18.66 -4.39
C GLU A 162 19.20 17.27 -4.27
N LEU A 163 18.35 16.23 -4.11
CA LEU A 163 18.82 14.86 -3.97
C LEU A 163 19.48 14.35 -5.27
N PHE A 164 18.95 14.72 -6.41
CA PHE A 164 19.54 14.39 -7.71
C PHE A 164 20.91 15.07 -7.89
N GLN A 165 21.03 16.37 -7.53
CA GLN A 165 22.30 17.07 -7.57
C GLN A 165 23.35 16.43 -6.65
N GLN A 166 22.93 15.87 -5.50
CA GLN A 166 23.85 15.12 -4.64
C GLN A 166 24.44 13.89 -5.34
N LEU A 167 23.64 13.17 -6.17
CA LEU A 167 24.16 12.04 -6.95
C LEU A 167 25.20 12.50 -8.00
N ILE A 168 24.94 13.63 -8.67
CA ILE A 168 25.92 14.21 -9.60
C ILE A 168 27.22 14.56 -8.86
N ASN A 169 27.12 15.18 -7.68
CA ASN A 169 28.29 15.53 -6.88
C ASN A 169 29.07 14.31 -6.35
N LEU A 170 28.41 13.14 -6.28
CA LEU A 170 29.04 11.85 -5.99
C LEU A 170 29.67 11.18 -7.24
N GLY A 171 29.66 11.87 -8.40
CA GLY A 171 30.21 11.36 -9.66
C GLY A 171 29.29 10.41 -10.42
N GLN A 172 28.00 10.35 -10.07
CA GLN A 172 27.03 9.52 -10.77
C GLN A 172 26.37 10.28 -11.92
N ALA A 173 25.91 9.55 -12.93
CA ALA A 173 25.14 10.06 -14.07
C ALA A 173 23.82 9.29 -14.21
N PRO A 174 22.83 9.52 -13.33
CA PRO A 174 21.55 8.81 -13.41
C PRO A 174 20.81 9.13 -14.71
N LYS A 175 20.15 8.13 -15.30
CA LYS A 175 19.50 8.22 -16.62
C LYS A 175 18.25 9.12 -16.62
N GLU A 176 17.57 9.27 -15.47
CA GLU A 176 16.35 10.05 -15.34
C GLU A 176 16.32 10.83 -14.03
N LYS A 177 15.81 12.06 -14.08
CA LYS A 177 15.60 12.91 -12.91
C LYS A 177 14.19 12.65 -12.35
N THR A 178 14.04 11.52 -11.62
CA THR A 178 12.81 11.16 -10.91
C THR A 178 13.14 10.81 -9.46
N ASP A 179 12.15 10.92 -8.57
CA ASP A 179 12.32 10.49 -7.18
C ASP A 179 12.66 8.99 -7.07
N THR A 180 12.05 8.16 -7.90
CA THR A 180 12.28 6.71 -7.98
C THR A 180 13.75 6.37 -8.27
N ILE A 181 14.30 6.92 -9.35
CA ILE A 181 15.69 6.68 -9.75
C ILE A 181 16.65 7.32 -8.74
N THR A 182 16.34 8.52 -8.26
CA THR A 182 17.16 9.20 -7.26
C THR A 182 17.29 8.38 -5.97
N ILE A 183 16.20 7.80 -5.48
CA ILE A 183 16.21 6.93 -4.28
C ILE A 183 16.95 5.63 -4.55
N LEU A 184 16.68 4.95 -5.69
CA LEU A 184 17.34 3.71 -6.07
C LEU A 184 18.87 3.89 -6.11
N GLU A 185 19.34 4.90 -6.82
CA GLU A 185 20.78 5.13 -7.00
C GLU A 185 21.44 5.61 -5.71
N LYS A 186 20.76 6.38 -4.88
CA LYS A 186 21.29 6.79 -3.59
C LYS A 186 21.47 5.61 -2.63
N ILE A 187 20.50 4.70 -2.54
CA ILE A 187 20.63 3.47 -1.75
C ILE A 187 21.70 2.57 -2.37
N GLY A 188 21.73 2.46 -3.71
CA GLY A 188 22.71 1.70 -4.47
C GLY A 188 24.15 2.17 -4.19
N HIS A 189 24.39 3.47 -4.18
CA HIS A 189 25.70 4.07 -3.87
C HIS A 189 26.22 3.63 -2.50
N PHE A 190 25.44 3.82 -1.44
CA PHE A 190 25.85 3.41 -0.09
C PHE A 190 25.90 1.89 0.10
N THR A 191 25.16 1.13 -0.72
CA THR A 191 25.30 -0.32 -0.81
C THR A 191 26.67 -0.69 -1.39
N ASP A 192 27.11 0.00 -2.43
CA ASP A 192 28.44 -0.23 -3.04
C ASP A 192 29.58 0.16 -2.10
N GLU A 193 29.46 1.29 -1.40
CA GLU A 193 30.45 1.70 -0.39
C GLU A 193 30.57 0.66 0.74
N GLU A 194 29.45 0.18 1.29
CA GLU A 194 29.46 -0.81 2.36
C GLU A 194 30.05 -2.15 1.89
N ASN A 195 29.72 -2.60 0.66
CA ASN A 195 30.36 -3.75 0.03
C ASN A 195 31.88 -3.57 -0.09
N THR A 196 32.34 -2.41 -0.57
CA THR A 196 33.74 -2.09 -0.74
C THR A 196 34.46 -2.09 0.61
N ARG A 197 33.88 -1.46 1.65
CA ARG A 197 34.42 -1.43 3.01
C ARG A 197 34.60 -2.86 3.57
N LEU A 198 33.60 -3.70 3.45
CA LEU A 198 33.68 -5.10 3.92
C LEU A 198 34.67 -5.92 3.10
N TYR A 199 34.71 -5.73 1.78
CA TYR A 199 35.68 -6.39 0.91
C TYR A 199 37.12 -6.08 1.34
N GLN A 200 37.45 -4.81 1.55
CA GLN A 200 38.77 -4.38 2.00
C GLN A 200 39.12 -4.96 3.38
N LYS A 201 38.17 -4.94 4.30
CA LYS A 201 38.32 -5.53 5.64
C LYS A 201 38.73 -7.01 5.57
N TYR A 202 38.01 -7.81 4.78
CA TYR A 202 38.26 -9.25 4.69
C TYR A 202 39.46 -9.59 3.80
N LYS A 203 39.75 -8.78 2.79
CA LYS A 203 40.96 -8.92 1.99
C LYS A 203 42.22 -8.74 2.84
N LYS A 204 42.24 -7.77 3.77
CA LYS A 204 43.37 -7.59 4.71
C LYS A 204 43.57 -8.78 5.65
N GLN A 205 42.55 -9.63 5.82
CA GLN A 205 42.66 -10.88 6.59
C GLN A 205 43.16 -12.08 5.74
N GLY A 206 43.59 -11.86 4.51
CA GLY A 206 44.07 -12.91 3.63
C GLY A 206 43.01 -13.87 3.06
N LEU A 207 41.70 -13.50 3.14
CA LEU A 207 40.64 -14.39 2.71
C LEU A 207 40.46 -14.39 1.19
N GLY A 208 40.15 -15.56 0.62
CA GLY A 208 39.83 -15.72 -0.80
C GLY A 208 38.48 -15.09 -1.19
N LYS A 209 38.32 -14.67 -2.46
CA LYS A 209 37.15 -13.90 -2.98
C LYS A 209 35.80 -14.56 -2.72
N ILE A 210 35.69 -15.90 -2.87
CA ILE A 210 34.43 -16.63 -2.61
C ILE A 210 34.02 -16.51 -1.14
N LYS A 211 34.98 -16.70 -0.21
CA LYS A 211 34.74 -16.57 1.25
C LYS A 211 34.40 -15.13 1.61
N ILE A 212 35.06 -14.14 1.01
CA ILE A 212 34.75 -12.72 1.18
C ILE A 212 33.32 -12.42 0.76
N SER A 213 32.87 -12.87 -0.41
CA SER A 213 31.50 -12.67 -0.89
C SER A 213 30.45 -13.23 0.08
N LYS A 214 30.68 -14.43 0.61
CA LYS A 214 29.82 -15.06 1.63
C LYS A 214 29.79 -14.23 2.92
N LEU A 215 30.93 -13.76 3.39
CA LEU A 215 31.02 -12.93 4.58
C LEU A 215 30.37 -11.55 4.40
N ILE A 216 30.48 -10.94 3.23
CA ILE A 216 29.79 -9.69 2.93
C ILE A 216 28.26 -9.90 3.03
N SER A 217 27.72 -10.95 2.41
CA SER A 217 26.27 -11.23 2.46
C SER A 217 25.74 -11.46 3.88
N GLN A 218 26.57 -11.95 4.79
CA GLN A 218 26.20 -12.17 6.20
C GLN A 218 26.31 -10.89 7.05
N ASN A 219 27.26 -10.00 6.72
CA ASN A 219 27.67 -8.90 7.59
C ASN A 219 27.37 -7.50 7.03
N ILE A 220 26.70 -7.41 5.86
CA ILE A 220 26.29 -6.12 5.29
C ILE A 220 25.35 -5.38 6.24
N ASP A 221 25.68 -4.12 6.52
CA ASP A 221 24.96 -3.28 7.48
C ASP A 221 23.90 -2.44 6.76
N ILE A 222 22.66 -2.98 6.69
CA ILE A 222 21.52 -2.30 6.09
C ILE A 222 21.16 -1.03 6.87
N LYS A 223 21.28 -1.04 8.21
CA LYS A 223 21.02 0.14 9.02
C LYS A 223 21.91 1.31 8.63
N LYS A 224 23.21 1.05 8.46
CA LYS A 224 24.19 2.04 8.02
C LYS A 224 23.87 2.55 6.60
N ILE A 225 23.59 1.63 5.66
CA ILE A 225 23.21 1.98 4.28
C ILE A 225 22.01 2.92 4.29
N LEU A 226 20.93 2.56 4.99
CA LEU A 226 19.72 3.37 5.06
C LEU A 226 19.94 4.71 5.76
N LYS A 227 20.77 4.75 6.83
CA LYS A 227 21.10 5.98 7.54
C LYS A 227 21.85 6.98 6.64
N GLU A 228 22.82 6.51 5.87
CA GLU A 228 23.57 7.35 4.93
C GLU A 228 22.70 7.78 3.74
N SER A 229 21.94 6.86 3.18
CA SER A 229 21.06 7.12 2.04
C SER A 229 19.98 8.15 2.36
N SER A 230 19.40 8.07 3.55
CA SER A 230 18.26 8.92 3.96
C SER A 230 18.66 10.30 4.47
N LYS A 231 19.95 10.62 4.51
CA LYS A 231 20.40 11.99 4.81
C LYS A 231 19.75 12.96 3.82
N LYS A 232 19.17 14.02 4.36
CA LYS A 232 18.47 15.09 3.63
C LYS A 232 17.19 14.65 2.90
N TRP A 233 16.66 13.43 3.11
CA TRP A 233 15.36 13.10 2.55
C TRP A 233 14.26 13.92 3.23
N ASP A 234 13.50 14.61 2.41
CA ASP A 234 12.30 15.34 2.84
C ASP A 234 11.09 14.87 2.04
N GLY A 235 9.96 14.69 2.75
CA GLY A 235 8.73 14.17 2.15
C GLY A 235 8.05 13.09 2.99
N GLY A 236 6.98 12.52 2.45
CA GLY A 236 6.28 11.38 3.01
C GLY A 236 6.65 10.11 2.26
N TYR A 237 7.15 9.08 2.94
CA TYR A 237 7.58 7.87 2.27
C TYR A 237 7.49 6.60 3.11
N VAL A 238 7.20 5.51 2.42
CA VAL A 238 7.50 4.13 2.80
C VAL A 238 8.23 3.48 1.64
N ILE A 239 9.47 3.06 1.89
CA ILE A 239 10.36 2.47 0.88
C ILE A 239 10.66 1.04 1.28
N ALA A 240 10.26 0.09 0.44
CA ALA A 240 10.59 -1.32 0.56
C ALA A 240 11.74 -1.67 -0.38
N GLY A 241 12.70 -2.43 0.11
CA GLY A 241 13.84 -2.89 -0.68
C GLY A 241 14.16 -4.36 -0.44
N MET A 242 14.66 -5.00 -1.48
CA MET A 242 15.21 -6.36 -1.42
C MET A 242 16.61 -6.35 -2.00
N MET A 243 17.56 -6.95 -1.29
CA MET A 243 18.92 -7.13 -1.76
C MET A 243 19.09 -8.53 -2.38
N GLY A 244 19.85 -8.65 -3.46
CA GLY A 244 19.95 -9.90 -4.21
C GLY A 244 20.49 -11.10 -3.44
N HIS A 245 21.12 -10.89 -2.27
CA HIS A 245 21.53 -11.99 -1.39
C HIS A 245 20.43 -12.47 -0.44
N GLY A 246 19.28 -11.75 -0.37
CA GLY A 246 18.10 -12.17 0.37
C GLY A 246 17.74 -11.36 1.61
N ASP A 247 18.51 -10.34 1.98
CA ASP A 247 18.07 -9.36 2.98
C ASP A 247 17.01 -8.44 2.37
N ALA A 248 16.08 -7.97 3.21
CA ALA A 248 15.07 -6.98 2.82
C ALA A 248 14.89 -5.91 3.90
N PHE A 249 14.29 -4.80 3.53
CA PHE A 249 13.96 -3.73 4.46
C PHE A 249 12.69 -2.99 4.06
N VAL A 250 12.03 -2.37 5.03
CA VAL A 250 10.97 -1.40 4.80
C VAL A 250 11.20 -0.20 5.71
N LEU A 251 11.56 0.94 5.13
CA LEU A 251 11.84 2.19 5.82
C LEU A 251 10.64 3.12 5.76
N ARG A 252 10.24 3.68 6.90
CA ARG A 252 9.15 4.66 7.00
C ARG A 252 9.66 6.05 7.35
N ASP A 253 9.03 7.08 6.80
CA ASP A 253 9.36 8.49 7.02
C ASP A 253 9.30 8.91 8.49
N PRO A 254 10.08 9.93 8.91
CA PRO A 254 10.19 10.34 10.32
C PRO A 254 8.93 11.01 10.89
N ASN A 255 8.02 11.49 10.05
CA ASN A 255 6.75 12.07 10.47
C ASN A 255 5.61 11.03 10.49
N GLY A 256 5.79 9.86 9.84
CA GLY A 256 4.77 8.83 9.70
C GLY A 256 3.61 9.26 8.80
N ILE A 257 3.93 10.01 7.74
CA ILE A 257 2.96 10.49 6.76
C ILE A 257 2.35 9.30 6.01
N ARG A 258 3.21 8.40 5.52
CA ARG A 258 2.76 7.21 4.81
C ARG A 258 2.56 6.03 5.76
N PRO A 259 1.49 5.23 5.60
CA PRO A 259 1.24 4.07 6.45
C PRO A 259 2.02 2.85 6.01
N ALA A 260 2.52 2.08 6.96
CA ALA A 260 3.11 0.76 6.76
C ALA A 260 2.89 -0.12 7.98
N TYR A 261 2.41 -1.32 7.74
CA TYR A 261 2.10 -2.30 8.78
C TYR A 261 2.79 -3.62 8.49
N PHE A 262 3.13 -4.36 9.55
CA PHE A 262 3.73 -5.67 9.41
C PHE A 262 3.15 -6.69 10.38
N TYR A 263 3.23 -7.93 9.99
CA TYR A 263 2.98 -9.12 10.81
C TYR A 263 4.15 -10.07 10.67
N LYS A 264 4.48 -10.78 11.74
CA LYS A 264 5.48 -11.84 11.75
C LYS A 264 5.09 -12.96 12.67
N ASP A 265 5.41 -14.18 12.27
CA ASP A 265 5.39 -15.39 13.07
C ASP A 265 6.66 -16.23 12.77
N ASP A 266 6.62 -17.52 13.04
CA ASP A 266 7.72 -18.46 12.77
C ASP A 266 7.75 -18.95 11.30
N GLU A 267 6.74 -18.62 10.51
CA GLU A 267 6.60 -19.01 9.10
C GLU A 267 6.83 -17.88 8.13
N ILE A 268 6.32 -16.69 8.44
CA ILE A 268 6.28 -15.56 7.49
C ILE A 268 6.60 -14.22 8.15
N VAL A 269 7.10 -13.32 7.33
CA VAL A 269 7.04 -11.86 7.57
C VAL A 269 6.26 -11.23 6.44
N VAL A 270 5.29 -10.40 6.78
CA VAL A 270 4.44 -9.72 5.81
C VAL A 270 4.41 -8.24 6.10
N VAL A 271 4.55 -7.41 5.07
CA VAL A 271 4.37 -5.96 5.17
C VAL A 271 3.35 -5.50 4.13
N ALA A 272 2.49 -4.57 4.51
CA ALA A 272 1.54 -3.92 3.59
C ALA A 272 1.34 -2.45 3.96
N SER A 273 0.88 -1.65 3.01
CA SER A 273 0.48 -0.27 3.26
C SER A 273 -0.74 -0.18 4.18
N GLU A 274 -1.58 -1.21 4.22
CA GLU A 274 -2.81 -1.21 5.00
C GLU A 274 -2.93 -2.45 5.89
N ARG A 275 -3.28 -2.24 7.16
CA ARG A 275 -3.48 -3.29 8.18
C ARG A 275 -4.57 -4.32 7.80
N PRO A 276 -5.74 -3.91 7.26
CA PRO A 276 -6.78 -4.85 6.85
C PRO A 276 -6.35 -5.82 5.74
N VAL A 277 -5.39 -5.45 4.93
CA VAL A 277 -4.85 -6.30 3.87
C VAL A 277 -4.18 -7.54 4.46
N ILE A 278 -3.31 -7.33 5.44
CA ILE A 278 -2.63 -8.42 6.15
C ILE A 278 -3.65 -9.31 6.87
N LYS A 279 -4.59 -8.69 7.61
CA LYS A 279 -5.66 -9.42 8.29
C LYS A 279 -6.44 -10.32 7.34
N THR A 280 -6.87 -9.78 6.20
CA THR A 280 -7.68 -10.53 5.23
C THR A 280 -6.89 -11.63 4.52
N ALA A 281 -5.63 -11.33 4.13
CA ALA A 281 -4.84 -12.30 3.38
C ALA A 281 -4.38 -13.50 4.22
N PHE A 282 -4.11 -13.28 5.51
CA PHE A 282 -3.51 -14.31 6.36
C PHE A 282 -4.42 -14.79 7.51
N GLY A 283 -5.59 -14.18 7.71
CA GLY A 283 -6.53 -14.56 8.76
C GLY A 283 -6.05 -14.24 10.19
N VAL A 284 -5.04 -13.38 10.34
CA VAL A 284 -4.38 -13.11 11.62
C VAL A 284 -5.16 -12.08 12.46
N PRO A 285 -5.05 -12.15 13.81
CA PRO A 285 -5.67 -11.15 14.69
C PRO A 285 -5.13 -9.76 14.44
N ILE A 286 -6.01 -8.76 14.41
CA ILE A 286 -5.63 -7.36 14.16
C ILE A 286 -4.64 -6.82 15.17
N THR A 287 -4.69 -7.32 16.41
CA THR A 287 -3.79 -6.94 17.52
C THR A 287 -2.34 -7.37 17.32
N GLN A 288 -2.10 -8.35 16.47
CA GLN A 288 -0.74 -8.84 16.15
C GLN A 288 -0.12 -8.07 14.98
N ILE A 289 -0.91 -7.29 14.24
CA ILE A 289 -0.42 -6.48 13.13
C ILE A 289 0.07 -5.14 13.69
N LYS A 290 1.37 -4.90 13.54
CA LYS A 290 2.05 -3.71 14.10
C LYS A 290 2.29 -2.66 13.02
N GLU A 291 2.21 -1.40 13.41
CA GLU A 291 2.64 -0.29 12.55
C GLU A 291 4.16 -0.13 12.65
N ILE A 292 4.87 0.03 11.54
CA ILE A 292 6.30 0.35 11.54
C ILE A 292 6.49 1.73 12.16
N LYS A 293 7.40 1.85 13.13
CA LYS A 293 7.66 3.10 13.84
C LYS A 293 8.18 4.19 12.89
N ARG A 294 7.82 5.42 13.18
CA ARG A 294 8.27 6.60 12.42
C ARG A 294 9.79 6.72 12.45
N GLY A 295 10.38 6.96 11.27
CA GLY A 295 11.83 7.05 11.11
C GLY A 295 12.58 5.74 11.32
N SER A 296 11.87 4.61 11.37
CA SER A 296 12.46 3.29 11.55
C SER A 296 12.36 2.43 10.31
N ALA A 297 13.24 1.47 10.19
CA ALA A 297 13.19 0.42 9.20
C ALA A 297 12.97 -0.95 9.84
N LEU A 298 12.05 -1.71 9.28
CA LEU A 298 11.96 -3.14 9.51
C LEU A 298 13.00 -3.81 8.62
N ILE A 299 14.05 -4.39 9.22
CA ILE A 299 15.12 -5.11 8.51
C ILE A 299 14.90 -6.60 8.67
N ILE A 300 14.83 -7.31 7.56
CA ILE A 300 14.60 -8.75 7.48
C ILE A 300 15.86 -9.37 6.89
N LYS A 301 16.64 -10.03 7.71
CA LYS A 301 17.86 -10.70 7.27
C LYS A 301 17.53 -11.99 6.51
N LYS A 302 18.41 -12.40 5.59
CA LYS A 302 18.30 -13.69 4.90
C LYS A 302 18.06 -14.85 5.86
N THR A 303 18.68 -14.81 7.04
CA THR A 303 18.54 -15.83 8.10
C THR A 303 17.15 -15.91 8.73
N GLY A 304 16.24 -14.98 8.40
CA GLY A 304 14.93 -14.85 9.05
C GLY A 304 14.93 -13.97 10.30
N LYS A 305 16.10 -13.46 10.74
CA LYS A 305 16.15 -12.49 11.85
C LYS A 305 15.49 -11.19 11.43
N ILE A 306 14.58 -10.69 12.27
CA ILE A 306 13.80 -9.49 12.02
C ILE A 306 14.10 -8.48 13.10
N ILE A 307 14.47 -7.26 12.68
CA ILE A 307 14.87 -6.18 13.59
C ILE A 307 14.17 -4.91 13.13
N GLU A 308 13.53 -4.18 14.05
CA GLU A 308 13.07 -2.82 13.80
C GLU A 308 14.11 -1.85 14.35
N GLU A 309 14.76 -1.11 13.45
CA GLU A 309 15.87 -0.20 13.77
C GLU A 309 15.49 1.24 13.49
N GLN A 310 15.83 2.16 14.42
CA GLN A 310 15.71 3.58 14.17
C GLN A 310 16.81 4.04 13.22
N ILE A 311 16.40 4.58 12.08
CA ILE A 311 17.29 5.09 11.01
C ILE A 311 17.39 6.62 11.11
N ILE A 312 16.24 7.30 11.24
CA ILE A 312 16.11 8.75 11.31
C ILE A 312 15.39 9.08 12.61
N LYS A 313 15.81 10.16 13.29
CA LYS A 313 15.14 10.63 14.51
C LYS A 313 13.65 10.91 14.22
N PRO A 314 12.72 10.30 14.97
CA PRO A 314 11.30 10.55 14.77
C PRO A 314 10.95 12.02 14.99
N LYS A 315 10.13 12.58 14.09
CA LYS A 315 9.59 13.93 14.19
C LYS A 315 8.13 13.89 14.70
N ARG A 316 7.49 15.06 14.85
CA ARG A 316 6.07 15.14 15.18
C ARG A 316 5.25 14.33 14.17
N LYS A 317 4.28 13.55 14.64
CA LYS A 317 3.37 12.78 13.76
C LYS A 317 2.57 13.74 12.88
N LYS A 318 2.61 13.52 11.58
CA LYS A 318 1.83 14.25 10.56
C LYS A 318 1.11 13.21 9.71
N SER A 319 -0.11 12.86 10.09
CA SER A 319 -0.92 11.95 9.29
C SER A 319 -1.45 12.69 8.05
N CYS A 320 -1.33 12.08 6.89
CA CYS A 320 -1.92 12.60 5.67
C CYS A 320 -3.46 12.48 5.76
N SER A 321 -4.18 13.60 5.64
CA SER A 321 -5.65 13.59 5.66
C SER A 321 -6.20 12.82 4.47
N PHE A 322 -5.57 12.93 3.32
CA PHE A 322 -5.93 12.20 2.10
C PHE A 322 -5.86 10.69 2.28
N GLU A 323 -4.77 10.20 2.91
CA GLU A 323 -4.65 8.79 3.28
C GLU A 323 -5.81 8.34 4.15
N ARG A 324 -6.19 9.12 5.15
CA ARG A 324 -7.16 8.71 6.15
C ARG A 324 -8.60 8.88 5.68
N ILE A 325 -8.88 9.92 4.93
CA ILE A 325 -10.25 10.21 4.45
C ILE A 325 -10.55 9.42 3.18
N TYR A 326 -9.59 9.32 2.26
CA TYR A 326 -9.86 8.84 0.91
C TYR A 326 -9.22 7.48 0.57
N PHE A 327 -7.90 7.32 0.73
CA PHE A 327 -7.21 6.11 0.27
C PHE A 327 -7.37 4.91 1.19
N SER A 328 -7.25 5.08 2.50
CA SER A 328 -7.30 3.97 3.44
C SER A 328 -8.65 3.25 3.42
N ARG A 329 -8.62 1.94 3.60
CA ARG A 329 -9.84 1.13 3.63
C ARG A 329 -10.67 1.47 4.88
N GLY A 330 -11.98 1.67 4.66
CA GLY A 330 -12.92 2.01 5.72
C GLY A 330 -13.16 0.90 6.76
N ASN A 331 -12.74 -0.33 6.48
CA ASN A 331 -12.82 -1.44 7.42
C ASN A 331 -11.64 -1.54 8.40
N ASP A 332 -10.68 -0.61 8.36
CA ASP A 332 -9.72 -0.40 9.44
C ASP A 332 -10.40 0.31 10.60
N ILE A 333 -10.27 -0.21 11.83
CA ILE A 333 -11.02 0.31 12.98
C ILE A 333 -10.69 1.78 13.30
N ASP A 334 -9.44 2.20 13.11
CA ASP A 334 -9.03 3.57 13.40
C ASP A 334 -9.58 4.52 12.33
N ILE A 335 -9.51 4.12 11.06
CA ILE A 335 -10.09 4.84 9.93
C ILE A 335 -11.60 4.93 10.07
N TYR A 336 -12.26 3.83 10.43
CA TYR A 336 -13.71 3.78 10.67
C TYR A 336 -14.14 4.80 11.73
N LYS A 337 -13.47 4.79 12.90
CA LYS A 337 -13.78 5.71 14.00
C LYS A 337 -13.53 7.17 13.62
N GLU A 338 -12.45 7.46 12.89
CA GLU A 338 -12.14 8.81 12.44
C GLU A 338 -13.17 9.35 11.44
N ARG A 339 -13.50 8.56 10.41
CA ARG A 339 -14.52 8.95 9.42
C ARG A 339 -15.88 9.15 10.06
N LYS A 340 -16.26 8.28 10.98
CA LYS A 340 -17.51 8.42 11.75
C LYS A 340 -17.53 9.71 12.59
N LYS A 341 -16.37 10.05 13.21
CA LYS A 341 -16.22 11.31 13.96
C LYS A 341 -16.31 12.55 13.05
N LEU A 342 -15.78 12.47 11.81
CA LEU A 342 -15.90 13.56 10.84
C LEU A 342 -17.37 13.84 10.51
N GLY A 343 -18.16 12.80 10.21
CA GLY A 343 -19.58 12.94 9.96
C GLY A 343 -20.34 13.59 11.12
N ARG A 344 -20.08 13.17 12.37
CA ARG A 344 -20.67 13.83 13.55
C ARG A 344 -20.31 15.31 13.62
N LYS A 345 -19.09 15.69 13.28
CA LYS A 345 -18.66 17.11 13.31
C LYS A 345 -19.28 17.96 12.22
N LEU A 346 -19.76 17.38 11.13
CA LEU A 346 -20.47 18.08 10.07
C LEU A 346 -21.91 18.43 10.48
N SER A 347 -22.53 17.63 11.36
CA SER A 347 -23.95 17.71 11.70
C SER A 347 -24.45 19.10 12.14
N PRO A 348 -23.73 19.89 12.98
CA PRO A 348 -24.21 21.21 13.35
C PRO A 348 -24.34 22.19 12.16
N ARG A 349 -23.37 22.11 11.22
CA ARG A 349 -23.42 22.96 10.00
C ARG A 349 -24.55 22.54 9.08
N ILE A 350 -24.76 21.24 8.94
CA ILE A 350 -25.87 20.69 8.15
C ILE A 350 -27.21 21.12 8.72
N LEU A 351 -27.43 20.98 10.03
CA LEU A 351 -28.68 21.40 10.69
C LEU A 351 -28.97 22.89 10.49
N ASN A 352 -27.93 23.73 10.62
CA ASN A 352 -28.09 25.16 10.35
C ASN A 352 -28.47 25.45 8.88
N SER A 353 -27.87 24.73 7.91
CA SER A 353 -28.13 24.95 6.47
C SER A 353 -29.54 24.53 6.03
N ILE A 354 -30.15 23.56 6.73
CA ILE A 354 -31.53 23.12 6.47
C ILE A 354 -32.54 23.76 7.42
N ASN A 355 -32.13 24.74 8.25
CA ASN A 355 -32.96 25.39 9.27
C ASN A 355 -33.70 24.38 10.21
N GLU A 356 -33.03 23.27 10.54
CA GLU A 356 -33.59 22.15 11.32
C GLU A 356 -34.87 21.53 10.73
N ASP A 357 -35.10 21.69 9.41
CA ASP A 357 -36.23 21.06 8.73
C ASP A 357 -35.98 19.56 8.50
N PHE A 358 -36.27 18.75 9.50
CA PHE A 358 -36.12 17.31 9.45
C PHE A 358 -37.15 16.61 8.56
N GLN A 359 -38.31 17.24 8.28
CA GLN A 359 -39.40 16.60 7.55
C GLN A 359 -39.22 16.64 6.05
N ASN A 360 -38.74 17.78 5.54
CA ASN A 360 -38.52 17.98 4.09
C ASN A 360 -37.04 17.80 3.70
N THR A 361 -36.25 17.10 4.51
CA THR A 361 -34.84 16.84 4.23
C THR A 361 -34.57 15.35 4.01
N VAL A 362 -33.96 15.03 2.88
CA VAL A 362 -33.47 13.70 2.54
C VAL A 362 -31.97 13.66 2.77
N PHE A 363 -31.51 12.67 3.54
CA PHE A 363 -30.10 12.45 3.84
C PHE A 363 -29.57 11.26 3.04
N SER A 364 -28.46 11.47 2.32
CA SER A 364 -27.83 10.44 1.49
C SER A 364 -26.31 10.57 1.46
N PHE A 365 -25.65 9.69 0.72
CA PHE A 365 -24.20 9.70 0.55
C PHE A 365 -23.79 9.17 -0.82
N ILE A 366 -22.60 9.56 -1.28
CA ILE A 366 -21.99 8.98 -2.47
C ILE A 366 -21.19 7.74 -2.07
N PRO A 367 -21.53 6.54 -2.57
CA PRO A 367 -20.78 5.32 -2.25
C PRO A 367 -19.37 5.35 -2.86
N ASN A 368 -18.33 4.71 -2.23
CA ASN A 368 -18.43 3.96 -0.98
C ASN A 368 -17.69 4.69 0.15
N THR A 369 -16.85 5.69 -0.18
CA THR A 369 -15.91 6.32 0.78
C THR A 369 -16.64 7.13 1.85
N ALA A 370 -17.68 7.84 1.46
CA ALA A 370 -18.46 8.71 2.34
C ALA A 370 -19.39 7.96 3.32
N GLU A 371 -19.71 6.70 3.06
CA GLU A 371 -20.69 5.91 3.81
C GLU A 371 -20.45 5.94 5.34
N ILE A 372 -19.20 5.78 5.79
CA ILE A 372 -18.90 5.76 7.22
C ILE A 372 -19.08 7.14 7.88
N ALA A 373 -18.72 8.21 7.16
CA ALA A 373 -18.96 9.57 7.61
C ALA A 373 -20.47 9.84 7.69
N PHE A 374 -21.23 9.37 6.71
CA PHE A 374 -22.68 9.43 6.69
C PHE A 374 -23.30 8.78 7.94
N TYR A 375 -22.90 7.57 8.32
CA TYR A 375 -23.39 6.96 9.57
C TYR A 375 -23.09 7.82 10.80
N GLY A 376 -21.93 8.45 10.86
CA GLY A 376 -21.60 9.36 11.94
C GLY A 376 -22.48 10.62 11.98
N MET A 377 -22.78 11.17 10.82
CA MET A 377 -23.71 12.30 10.66
C MET A 377 -25.12 11.91 11.09
N VAL A 378 -25.67 10.81 10.59
CA VAL A 378 -27.01 10.33 10.94
C VAL A 378 -27.16 10.11 12.44
N GLU A 379 -26.17 9.49 13.10
CA GLU A 379 -26.19 9.32 14.55
C GLU A 379 -26.32 10.65 15.30
N GLU A 380 -25.59 11.68 14.89
CA GLU A 380 -25.62 12.97 15.59
C GLU A 380 -26.90 13.78 15.27
N ILE A 381 -27.35 13.74 14.01
CA ILE A 381 -28.63 14.37 13.61
C ILE A 381 -29.80 13.68 14.31
N THR A 382 -29.80 12.35 14.45
CA THR A 382 -30.82 11.62 15.22
C THR A 382 -30.83 12.06 16.70
N ARG A 383 -29.64 12.28 17.30
CA ARG A 383 -29.58 12.83 18.67
C ARG A 383 -30.18 14.23 18.75
N SER A 384 -29.94 15.07 17.76
CA SER A 384 -30.50 16.43 17.69
C SER A 384 -31.99 16.40 17.49
N LEU A 385 -32.53 15.54 16.60
CA LEU A 385 -33.97 15.33 16.44
C LEU A 385 -34.63 14.86 17.75
N ASN A 386 -33.99 13.94 18.48
CA ASN A 386 -34.54 13.49 19.77
C ASN A 386 -34.58 14.62 20.83
N LYS A 387 -33.54 15.48 20.87
CA LYS A 387 -33.57 16.69 21.72
C LYS A 387 -34.71 17.63 21.33
N TYR A 388 -34.87 17.88 20.03
CA TYR A 388 -35.96 18.67 19.48
C TYR A 388 -37.32 18.09 19.89
N LYS A 389 -37.54 16.79 19.71
CA LYS A 389 -38.79 16.12 20.16
C LYS A 389 -39.07 16.32 21.65
N HIS A 390 -38.09 16.15 22.51
CA HIS A 390 -38.23 16.39 23.95
C HIS A 390 -38.62 17.82 24.28
N GLN A 391 -38.10 18.80 23.57
CA GLN A 391 -38.45 20.20 23.74
C GLN A 391 -39.88 20.48 23.26
N MET A 392 -40.26 19.91 22.10
CA MET A 392 -41.60 20.10 21.53
C MET A 392 -42.70 19.46 22.36
N VAL A 393 -42.46 18.25 22.89
CA VAL A 393 -43.43 17.57 23.79
C VAL A 393 -43.74 18.42 25.03
N LYS A 394 -42.74 19.13 25.59
CA LYS A 394 -42.96 20.04 26.76
C LYS A 394 -43.79 21.25 26.42
N LYS A 395 -43.84 21.69 25.16
CA LYS A 395 -44.50 22.89 24.68
C LYS A 395 -45.87 22.61 24.01
N THR A 396 -46.19 21.34 23.77
CA THR A 396 -47.33 20.95 22.92
C THR A 396 -48.34 20.13 23.69
N PRO A 397 -49.69 20.30 23.45
CA PRO A 397 -50.72 19.47 24.07
C PRO A 397 -50.56 17.98 23.83
N LYS A 398 -50.95 17.14 24.80
CA LYS A 398 -50.76 15.67 24.77
C LYS A 398 -51.32 14.99 23.52
N GLN A 399 -52.40 15.50 22.93
CA GLN A 399 -53.02 14.96 21.70
C GLN A 399 -52.06 14.97 20.48
N LYS A 400 -51.09 15.89 20.46
CA LYS A 400 -50.09 16.00 19.38
C LYS A 400 -48.77 15.27 19.66
N HIS A 401 -48.62 14.64 20.82
CA HIS A 401 -47.34 13.97 21.18
C HIS A 401 -47.02 12.79 20.24
N SER A 402 -48.04 12.03 19.81
CA SER A 402 -47.84 10.90 18.88
C SER A 402 -47.21 11.34 17.56
N SER A 403 -47.65 12.46 16.98
CA SER A 403 -47.09 12.99 15.73
C SER A 403 -45.65 13.45 15.90
N ILE A 404 -45.28 14.00 17.08
CA ILE A 404 -43.89 14.41 17.37
C ILE A 404 -42.99 13.18 17.51
N PHE A 405 -43.44 12.14 18.24
CA PHE A 405 -42.64 10.92 18.42
C PHE A 405 -42.45 10.14 17.13
N ASN A 406 -43.42 10.17 16.22
CA ASN A 406 -43.36 9.48 14.93
C ASN A 406 -42.47 10.17 13.88
N GLN A 407 -41.92 11.36 14.15
CA GLN A 407 -40.97 12.00 13.24
C GLN A 407 -39.70 11.17 13.13
N THR A 408 -39.27 10.88 11.93
CA THR A 408 -38.01 10.15 11.62
C THR A 408 -37.23 10.91 10.56
N LEU A 409 -35.93 10.67 10.51
CA LEU A 409 -35.13 11.19 9.42
C LEU A 409 -35.43 10.40 8.13
N ARG A 410 -35.53 11.10 7.03
CA ARG A 410 -35.63 10.48 5.69
C ARG A 410 -34.21 10.14 5.21
N ILE A 411 -33.83 8.87 5.32
CA ILE A 411 -32.55 8.34 4.95
C ILE A 411 -32.74 7.49 3.71
N GLU A 412 -32.20 7.95 2.58
CA GLU A 412 -32.41 7.29 1.29
C GLU A 412 -31.08 7.01 0.59
N LYS A 413 -30.98 5.88 -0.08
CA LYS A 413 -29.83 5.56 -0.93
C LYS A 413 -30.08 6.08 -2.35
N ILE A 414 -29.71 7.33 -2.59
CA ILE A 414 -29.95 8.00 -3.88
C ILE A 414 -28.90 7.57 -4.92
N ALA A 415 -27.64 7.51 -4.55
CA ALA A 415 -26.58 7.11 -5.47
C ALA A 415 -26.23 5.62 -5.33
N ILE A 416 -26.19 4.92 -6.45
CA ILE A 416 -25.78 3.51 -6.59
C ILE A 416 -24.47 3.50 -7.36
N LYS A 417 -23.49 2.73 -6.89
CA LYS A 417 -22.20 2.58 -7.56
C LYS A 417 -22.07 1.23 -8.24
N ASP A 418 -22.05 1.20 -9.56
CA ASP A 418 -22.01 -0.03 -10.37
C ASP A 418 -20.61 -0.54 -10.63
N ALA A 419 -19.61 0.35 -10.68
CA ALA A 419 -18.24 -0.03 -10.98
C ALA A 419 -17.27 0.32 -9.85
N LYS A 420 -16.24 -0.52 -9.65
CA LYS A 420 -15.15 -0.28 -8.67
C LYS A 420 -14.11 0.71 -9.17
N LEU A 421 -14.52 1.77 -9.87
CA LEU A 421 -13.65 2.83 -10.36
C LEU A 421 -13.67 4.04 -9.43
N ARG A 422 -12.61 4.84 -9.47
CA ARG A 422 -12.52 6.14 -8.76
C ARG A 422 -12.68 7.27 -9.76
N THR A 423 -13.72 8.06 -9.60
CA THR A 423 -14.07 9.16 -10.51
C THR A 423 -13.34 10.46 -10.21
N PHE A 424 -12.93 10.65 -8.96
CA PHE A 424 -12.29 11.89 -8.50
C PHE A 424 -10.96 12.24 -9.20
N ILE A 425 -10.28 11.25 -9.76
CA ILE A 425 -8.89 11.35 -10.25
C ILE A 425 -8.79 11.47 -11.76
N THR A 426 -9.92 11.41 -12.46
CA THR A 426 -9.97 11.52 -13.91
C THR A 426 -9.83 12.97 -14.34
N ALA A 427 -9.15 13.22 -15.48
CA ALA A 427 -9.09 14.55 -16.09
C ALA A 427 -10.51 15.10 -16.31
N ASP A 428 -10.69 16.40 -16.06
CA ASP A 428 -12.02 17.03 -16.04
C ASP A 428 -12.81 16.81 -17.34
N GLU A 429 -12.13 16.77 -18.48
CA GLU A 429 -12.72 16.52 -19.83
C GLU A 429 -13.43 15.16 -19.98
N HIS A 430 -13.07 14.16 -19.15
CA HIS A 430 -13.66 12.82 -19.20
C HIS A 430 -14.50 12.48 -17.96
N ARG A 431 -14.58 13.40 -17.00
CA ARG A 431 -15.22 13.14 -15.71
C ARG A 431 -16.71 12.92 -15.83
N GLU A 432 -17.43 13.74 -16.59
CA GLU A 432 -18.89 13.63 -16.75
C GLU A 432 -19.30 12.29 -17.37
N ASN A 433 -18.63 11.87 -18.44
CA ASN A 433 -18.89 10.58 -19.07
C ASN A 433 -18.57 9.42 -18.11
N LEU A 434 -17.48 9.52 -17.35
CA LEU A 434 -17.09 8.48 -16.39
C LEU A 434 -18.08 8.40 -15.22
N VAL A 435 -18.60 9.52 -14.72
CA VAL A 435 -19.59 9.55 -13.65
C VAL A 435 -20.86 8.80 -14.07
N GLY A 436 -21.39 9.05 -15.28
CA GLY A 436 -22.54 8.35 -15.82
C GLY A 436 -22.35 6.84 -15.99
N HIS A 437 -21.09 6.37 -16.17
CA HIS A 437 -20.81 4.93 -16.23
C HIS A 437 -20.59 4.26 -14.86
N VAL A 438 -20.33 5.03 -13.82
CA VAL A 438 -19.96 4.50 -12.50
C VAL A 438 -21.10 4.60 -11.51
N TYR A 439 -21.97 5.57 -11.66
CA TYR A 439 -23.08 5.82 -10.75
C TYR A 439 -24.42 5.82 -11.48
N ASP A 440 -25.41 5.25 -10.82
CA ASP A 440 -26.81 5.36 -11.16
C ASP A 440 -27.58 6.02 -10.00
N THR A 441 -28.80 6.43 -10.22
CA THR A 441 -29.65 7.08 -9.24
C THR A 441 -30.94 6.31 -8.99
N THR A 442 -31.41 6.33 -7.75
CA THR A 442 -32.71 5.77 -7.40
C THR A 442 -33.78 6.82 -7.69
N TYR A 443 -34.68 6.50 -8.60
CA TYR A 443 -35.72 7.40 -9.08
C TYR A 443 -36.89 7.55 -8.10
N GLY A 444 -37.54 8.74 -8.08
CA GLY A 444 -38.81 9.00 -7.38
C GLY A 444 -38.71 9.13 -5.87
N LEU A 445 -37.51 9.13 -5.28
CA LEU A 445 -37.32 9.30 -3.84
C LEU A 445 -37.30 10.76 -3.38
N ILE A 446 -36.99 11.69 -4.27
CA ILE A 446 -36.87 13.11 -3.99
C ILE A 446 -38.10 13.83 -4.54
N LYS A 447 -38.67 14.78 -3.78
CA LYS A 447 -39.77 15.64 -4.18
C LYS A 447 -39.25 17.05 -4.49
N ASP A 448 -39.97 17.81 -5.29
CA ASP A 448 -39.55 19.14 -5.78
C ASP A 448 -39.17 20.13 -4.66
N ASN A 449 -39.76 20.01 -3.47
CA ASN A 449 -39.50 20.90 -2.31
C ASN A 449 -38.58 20.26 -1.26
N ASP A 450 -37.95 19.13 -1.53
CA ASP A 450 -37.08 18.48 -0.55
C ASP A 450 -35.70 19.19 -0.49
N ASN A 451 -35.19 19.38 0.72
CA ASN A 451 -33.78 19.63 0.94
C ASN A 451 -33.00 18.32 0.74
N LEU A 452 -31.91 18.36 -0.01
CA LEU A 452 -31.06 17.20 -0.23
C LEU A 452 -29.70 17.40 0.42
N VAL A 453 -29.40 16.55 1.41
CA VAL A 453 -28.09 16.51 2.08
C VAL A 453 -27.32 15.27 1.62
N ILE A 454 -26.25 15.48 0.86
CA ILE A 454 -25.36 14.40 0.37
C ILE A 454 -23.99 14.55 0.97
N ILE A 455 -23.47 13.48 1.54
CA ILE A 455 -22.07 13.36 1.97
C ILE A 455 -21.27 12.68 0.87
N ASP A 456 -20.16 13.33 0.45
CA ASP A 456 -19.18 12.79 -0.50
C ASP A 456 -17.78 12.66 0.15
#